data_eecdb0cedea0d3b5e7c61ccc548b298a
#
_entry.id   eecdb0cedea0d3b5e7c61ccc548b298a
#
_cell.length_a   1.000
_cell.length_b   1.000
_cell.length_c   1.000
_cell.angle_alpha   90.00
_cell.angle_beta   90.00
_cell.angle_gamma   90.00
#
_symmetry.space_group_name_H-M   'P 1'
#
loop_
_entity.id
_entity.type
_entity.pdbx_description
1 polymer ?
#
loop_
_entity_poly.entity_id
_entity_poly.type
_entity_poly.pdbx_seq_one_letter_code
_entity_poly.pdbx_strand_id
1 'polypeptide(L)'
;MLVKILEKWDAILLNIKEEHDVTDVSYKTWLLPLKPYSVDKHILTILVPDALFLEYVKKKYEFLLKVTIEELTGISCEITFIPKDSIKEEEPEKKLI
;
A
#
# COMPACT_ATOMS: atom_id res chain seq x y z
N MET A 1 -11.98 -9.78 -0.37
CA MET A 1 -11.19 -9.00 0.58
C MET A 1 -10.64 -7.71 0.00
N LEU A 2 -10.10 -7.77 -1.21
CA LEU A 2 -9.54 -6.56 -1.78
C LEU A 2 -10.56 -5.45 -1.94
N VAL A 3 -11.76 -5.80 -2.36
CA VAL A 3 -12.79 -4.78 -2.57
C VAL A 3 -13.05 -4.00 -1.29
N LYS A 4 -13.14 -4.70 -0.17
CA LYS A 4 -13.41 -4.01 1.09
C LYS A 4 -12.26 -3.08 1.47
N ILE A 5 -11.04 -3.50 1.22
CA ILE A 5 -9.88 -2.66 1.51
C ILE A 5 -9.89 -1.44 0.60
N LEU A 6 -10.21 -1.62 -0.69
CA LEU A 6 -10.25 -0.50 -1.61
C LEU A 6 -11.33 0.51 -1.22
N GLU A 7 -12.47 0.01 -0.79
CA GLU A 7 -13.55 0.91 -0.39
C GLU A 7 -13.19 1.77 0.79
N LYS A 8 -12.35 1.26 1.67
CA LYS A 8 -11.96 2.00 2.85
C LYS A 8 -10.56 2.59 2.78
N TRP A 9 -9.94 2.53 1.60
CA TRP A 9 -8.53 2.92 1.50
C TRP A 9 -8.28 4.36 1.93
N ASP A 10 -9.13 5.28 1.48
CA ASP A 10 -8.96 6.68 1.88
C ASP A 10 -9.10 6.84 3.38
N ALA A 11 -10.05 6.14 3.98
CA ALA A 11 -10.23 6.21 5.42
C ALA A 11 -9.05 5.62 6.17
N ILE A 12 -8.47 4.54 5.62
CA ILE A 12 -7.31 3.92 6.22
C ILE A 12 -6.14 4.90 6.25
N LEU A 13 -5.85 5.53 5.11
CA LEU A 13 -4.75 6.46 5.04
C LEU A 13 -4.98 7.68 5.91
N LEU A 14 -6.20 8.19 5.93
CA LEU A 14 -6.50 9.35 6.74
C LEU A 14 -6.42 9.02 8.21
N ASN A 15 -6.84 7.82 8.61
CA ASN A 15 -6.74 7.40 9.99
C ASN A 15 -5.28 7.39 10.45
N ILE A 16 -4.39 6.88 9.61
CA ILE A 16 -2.97 6.87 9.93
C ILE A 16 -2.46 8.29 10.10
N LYS A 17 -2.88 9.18 9.20
CA LYS A 17 -2.44 10.57 9.27
C LYS A 17 -2.85 11.20 10.61
N GLU A 18 -4.09 10.98 11.02
CA GLU A 18 -4.58 11.62 12.22
C GLU A 18 -4.08 10.98 13.50
N GLU A 19 -3.97 9.66 13.52
CA GLU A 19 -3.56 8.97 14.73
C GLU A 19 -2.07 9.11 15.01
N HIS A 20 -1.27 9.34 14.00
CA HIS A 20 0.17 9.37 14.15
C HIS A 20 0.79 10.69 13.77
N ASP A 21 -0.03 11.74 13.69
CA ASP A 21 0.47 13.10 13.44
C ASP A 21 1.32 13.20 12.19
N VAL A 22 0.90 12.52 11.13
CA VAL A 22 1.59 12.59 9.85
C VAL A 22 1.29 13.97 9.25
N THR A 23 2.33 14.69 8.82
CA THR A 23 2.12 16.00 8.23
C THR A 23 1.44 15.89 6.87
N ASP A 24 0.87 17.00 6.40
CA ASP A 24 0.26 17.01 5.07
C ASP A 24 1.27 16.64 4.00
N VAL A 25 2.50 17.12 4.12
CA VAL A 25 3.53 16.83 3.13
C VAL A 25 3.85 15.34 3.13
N SER A 26 4.03 14.74 4.30
CA SER A 26 4.34 13.32 4.37
C SER A 26 3.15 12.49 3.88
N TYR A 27 1.95 12.91 4.19
CA TYR A 27 0.76 12.21 3.75
C TYR A 27 0.71 12.15 2.22
N LYS A 28 0.93 13.29 1.57
CA LYS A 28 0.87 13.34 0.12
C LYS A 28 2.07 12.65 -0.53
N THR A 29 3.21 12.70 0.12
CA THR A 29 4.42 12.14 -0.44
C THR A 29 4.49 10.63 -0.28
N TRP A 30 4.10 10.11 0.88
CA TRP A 30 4.34 8.71 1.20
C TRP A 30 3.10 7.84 1.25
N LEU A 31 1.96 8.38 1.66
CA LEU A 31 0.76 7.57 1.81
C LEU A 31 -0.15 7.61 0.60
N LEU A 32 -0.42 8.79 0.06
CA LEU A 32 -1.32 8.89 -1.08
C LEU A 32 -0.84 8.11 -2.31
N PRO A 33 0.46 8.00 -2.60
CA PRO A 33 0.88 7.23 -3.76
C PRO A 33 0.71 5.72 -3.62
N LEU A 34 0.45 5.23 -2.41
CA LEU A 34 0.28 3.79 -2.21
C LEU A 34 -1.00 3.30 -2.86
N LYS A 35 -0.92 2.19 -3.57
CA LYS A 35 -2.07 1.63 -4.25
C LYS A 35 -2.23 0.15 -3.93
N PRO A 36 -3.34 -0.25 -3.30
CA PRO A 36 -3.58 -1.68 -3.09
C PRO A 36 -3.71 -2.37 -4.43
N TYR A 37 -3.01 -3.47 -4.60
CA TYR A 37 -2.99 -4.17 -5.87
C TYR A 37 -3.73 -5.50 -5.81
N SER A 38 -3.46 -6.30 -4.80
CA SER A 38 -4.11 -7.60 -4.69
C SER A 38 -4.04 -8.12 -3.27
N VAL A 39 -4.93 -9.05 -2.95
CA VAL A 39 -4.88 -9.78 -1.70
C VAL A 39 -4.90 -11.25 -2.06
N ASP A 40 -3.90 -11.99 -1.60
CA ASP A 40 -3.80 -13.41 -1.89
C ASP A 40 -3.22 -14.10 -0.67
N LYS A 41 -3.93 -15.11 -0.17
CA LYS A 41 -3.48 -15.87 1.00
C LYS A 41 -3.13 -14.96 2.17
N HIS A 42 -3.99 -13.98 2.39
CA HIS A 42 -3.84 -13.03 3.51
C HIS A 42 -2.63 -12.12 3.36
N ILE A 43 -2.14 -11.96 2.14
CA ILE A 43 -1.06 -11.02 1.87
C ILE A 43 -1.59 -9.91 0.97
N LEU A 44 -1.53 -8.68 1.48
CA LEU A 44 -1.94 -7.52 0.69
C LEU A 44 -0.70 -6.98 -0.01
N THR A 45 -0.78 -6.88 -1.33
CA THR A 45 0.28 -6.31 -2.13
C THR A 45 -0.05 -4.86 -2.43
N ILE A 46 0.87 -3.96 -2.11
CA ILE A 46 0.69 -2.54 -2.33
C ILE A 46 1.75 -2.07 -3.31
N LEU A 47 1.32 -1.37 -4.36
CA LEU A 47 2.25 -0.83 -5.34
C LEU A 47 2.83 0.49 -4.86
N VAL A 48 4.12 0.68 -5.08
CA VAL A 48 4.82 1.91 -4.76
C VAL A 48 5.55 2.39 -5.99
N PRO A 49 5.93 3.68 -6.05
CA PRO A 49 6.55 4.22 -7.27
C PRO A 49 7.89 3.59 -7.62
N ASP A 50 8.76 3.35 -6.66
CA ASP A 50 10.08 2.82 -6.94
C ASP A 50 10.68 2.16 -5.71
N ALA A 51 11.89 1.61 -5.86
CA ALA A 51 12.51 0.83 -4.80
C ALA A 51 12.94 1.69 -3.60
N LEU A 52 13.36 2.91 -3.83
CA LEU A 52 13.75 3.78 -2.72
C LEU A 52 12.53 4.15 -1.89
N PHE A 53 11.44 4.43 -2.58
CA PHE A 53 10.17 4.72 -1.91
C PHE A 53 9.77 3.52 -1.05
N LEU A 54 9.94 2.32 -1.61
CA LEU A 54 9.56 1.11 -0.92
C LEU A 54 10.28 0.96 0.41
N GLU A 55 11.57 1.21 0.42
CA GLU A 55 12.35 1.04 1.63
C GLU A 55 11.90 1.96 2.74
N TYR A 56 11.61 3.21 2.39
CA TYR A 56 11.16 4.17 3.38
C TYR A 56 9.79 3.81 3.94
N VAL A 57 8.86 3.50 3.06
CA VAL A 57 7.49 3.22 3.47
C VAL A 57 7.43 1.92 4.27
N LYS A 58 8.19 0.94 3.86
CA LYS A 58 8.21 -0.32 4.56
C LYS A 58 8.67 -0.13 6.00
N LYS A 59 9.73 0.61 6.19
CA LYS A 59 10.24 0.84 7.53
C LYS A 59 9.30 1.67 8.38
N LYS A 60 8.71 2.68 7.78
CA LYS A 60 7.98 3.64 8.57
C LYS A 60 6.50 3.33 8.70
N TYR A 61 5.89 2.79 7.67
CA TYR A 61 4.43 2.68 7.65
C TYR A 61 3.87 1.26 7.58
N GLU A 62 4.71 0.26 7.38
CA GLU A 62 4.17 -1.09 7.21
C GLU A 62 3.32 -1.53 8.38
N PHE A 63 3.84 -1.35 9.59
CA PHE A 63 3.11 -1.79 10.76
C PHE A 63 1.82 -0.97 10.95
N LEU A 64 1.92 0.33 10.73
CA LEU A 64 0.75 1.18 10.89
C LEU A 64 -0.34 0.80 9.89
N LEU A 65 0.05 0.50 8.67
CA LEU A 65 -0.92 0.07 7.66
C LEU A 65 -1.58 -1.24 8.07
N LYS A 66 -0.79 -2.19 8.54
CA LYS A 66 -1.32 -3.48 8.93
C LYS A 66 -2.36 -3.34 10.03
N VAL A 67 -2.02 -2.62 11.08
CA VAL A 67 -2.90 -2.44 12.21
C VAL A 67 -4.17 -1.69 11.82
N THR A 68 -4.01 -0.62 11.05
CA THR A 68 -5.15 0.21 10.69
C THR A 68 -6.11 -0.53 9.75
N ILE A 69 -5.56 -1.30 8.81
CA ILE A 69 -6.41 -2.09 7.92
C ILE A 69 -7.24 -3.07 8.74
N GLU A 70 -6.63 -3.72 9.70
CA GLU A 70 -7.36 -4.66 10.51
C GLU A 70 -8.43 -3.96 11.33
N GLU A 71 -8.13 -2.79 11.87
CA GLU A 71 -9.10 -2.07 12.67
C GLU A 71 -10.30 -1.59 11.88
N LEU A 72 -10.06 -1.11 10.66
CA LEU A 72 -11.13 -0.51 9.90
C LEU A 72 -11.89 -1.49 9.03
N THR A 73 -11.26 -2.60 8.64
CA THR A 73 -11.92 -3.55 7.76
C THR A 73 -12.20 -4.89 8.42
N GLY A 74 -11.55 -5.17 9.52
CA GLY A 74 -11.66 -6.49 10.15
C GLY A 74 -10.84 -7.55 9.45
N ILE A 75 -10.03 -7.16 8.48
CA ILE A 75 -9.23 -8.11 7.71
C ILE A 75 -7.80 -8.09 8.23
N SER A 76 -7.32 -9.25 8.70
CA SER A 76 -5.94 -9.37 9.17
C SER A 76 -5.10 -9.89 8.01
N CYS A 77 -4.11 -9.10 7.59
CA CYS A 77 -3.27 -9.50 6.48
C CYS A 77 -1.85 -9.01 6.69
N GLU A 78 -0.92 -9.70 6.02
CA GLU A 78 0.45 -9.23 5.93
C GLU A 78 0.55 -8.28 4.76
N ILE A 79 1.58 -7.46 4.74
CA ILE A 79 1.72 -6.46 3.70
C ILE A 79 3.03 -6.64 2.95
N THR A 80 2.94 -6.61 1.63
CA THR A 80 4.10 -6.66 0.76
C THR A 80 4.05 -5.45 -0.15
N PHE A 81 5.18 -4.76 -0.29
CA PHE A 81 5.28 -3.62 -1.20
C PHE A 81 6.04 -4.03 -2.45
N ILE A 82 5.54 -3.62 -3.61
CA ILE A 82 6.18 -3.95 -4.87
C ILE A 82 6.31 -2.68 -5.70
N PRO A 83 7.50 -2.37 -6.22
CA PRO A 83 7.64 -1.21 -7.10
C PRO A 83 6.84 -1.43 -8.37
N LYS A 84 6.26 -0.36 -8.89
CA LYS A 84 5.47 -0.46 -10.10
C LYS A 84 6.27 -1.02 -11.26
N ASP A 85 7.57 -0.78 -11.27
CA ASP A 85 8.41 -1.31 -12.33
C ASP A 85 8.38 -2.82 -12.41
N SER A 86 8.25 -3.47 -11.26
CA SER A 86 8.21 -4.93 -11.25
C SER A 86 6.96 -5.46 -11.93
N ILE A 87 5.87 -4.74 -11.80
CA ILE A 87 4.62 -5.16 -12.43
C ILE A 87 4.72 -5.00 -13.92
N LYS A 88 5.35 -3.93 -14.37
CA LYS A 88 5.47 -3.69 -15.79
C LYS A 88 6.20 -4.77 -16.53
N GLU A 89 7.07 -5.47 -15.84
CA GLU A 89 7.83 -6.49 -16.51
C GLU A 89 6.98 -7.58 -17.10
N GLU A 90 5.79 -7.70 -16.62
CA GLU A 90 4.93 -8.73 -17.13
C GLU A 90 4.35 -8.38 -18.45
N GLU A 91 4.36 -7.11 -18.80
CA GLU A 91 3.79 -6.72 -20.05
C GLU A 91 4.72 -6.84 -21.20
N PRO A 92 6.01 -6.74 -20.99
CA PRO A 92 6.93 -6.69 -22.11
C PRO A 92 6.82 -7.84 -23.02
N GLU A 93 6.49 -8.97 -22.53
CA GLU A 93 6.46 -10.07 -23.40
C GLU A 93 5.52 -9.84 -24.51
N LYS A 94 4.62 -8.99 -24.30
CA LYS A 94 3.77 -8.71 -25.35
C LYS A 94 4.44 -7.96 -26.35
N LYS A 95 5.34 -7.29 -25.96
CA LYS A 95 5.92 -6.56 -26.92
C LYS A 95 6.91 -7.21 -27.62
N LEU A 96 7.24 -7.87 -27.35
CA LEU A 96 8.06 -8.24 -27.98
C LEU A 96 8.03 -8.51 -29.05
N ILE A 97 7.88 -8.33 -29.11
CA ILE A 97 7.95 -8.39 -30.01
C ILE A 97 8.07 -8.29 -30.67
#